data_d6ca855acf538126460b309e5917e19a
#
_entry.id   d6ca855acf538126460b309e5917e19a
#
_cell.length_a   1.000
_cell.length_b   1.000
_cell.length_c   1.000
_cell.angle_alpha   90.00
_cell.angle_beta   90.00
_cell.angle_gamma   90.00
#
_symmetry.space_group_name_H-M   'P 1'
#
loop_
_entity.id
_entity.type
_entity.pdbx_description
1 polymer ?
#
loop_
_entity_poly.entity_id
_entity_poly.type
_entity_poly.pdbx_seq_one_letter_code
_entity_poly.pdbx_strand_id
1 'polypeptide(L)'
;MSRDWDGDASRPLGRAHWSEDLTAHDRAVLHDLDALLCETYQLWDQDWVGFSWRNYTYDHVRRVQNLALSLAAEEGGQARALAFAAVLHDITKSYDGEVELRDGQRVIDQQGLWRNAFLPPSRTNAVTRLYEMLNLAGTVHHVSGAQIADALLAERGYPATFRAHVGEIIVSHLKVTAASSLEGRCLYDADTIDANIGLPALYRNVQISLHRLEQQYAERGTALDPDLGDQLHDLVRNYVCERWPAWVAGKQRDFVARMTTEAGRRRAQVRVERLGRVLAVMRAEVEVFDVARVTGYLAPVIYFMQHRRNPSLSADLAVLETRWPQDSAPAAARFVELVRRESAGAI
;
A
#
# COMPACT_ATOMS: atom_id res chain seq x y z
N MET A 1 -1.37 0.33 25.91
CA MET A 1 -2.79 -0.06 25.76
C MET A 1 -2.92 -0.61 24.36
N SER A 2 -2.98 -1.95 24.22
CA SER A 2 -3.29 -2.62 22.98
C SER A 2 -4.70 -2.18 22.57
N ARG A 3 -4.86 -1.48 21.48
CA ARG A 3 -6.18 -1.34 20.84
C ARG A 3 -6.51 -2.72 20.28
N ASP A 4 -7.50 -3.36 20.88
CA ASP A 4 -8.09 -4.59 20.36
C ASP A 4 -8.51 -4.33 18.90
N TRP A 5 -8.00 -5.15 18.02
CA TRP A 5 -8.18 -5.10 16.58
C TRP A 5 -9.50 -5.78 16.17
N ASP A 6 -10.57 -5.55 16.95
CA ASP A 6 -11.94 -5.98 16.64
C ASP A 6 -12.66 -5.02 15.67
N GLY A 7 -11.94 -4.15 15.00
CA GLY A 7 -12.46 -3.44 13.84
C GLY A 7 -12.78 -4.45 12.76
N ASP A 8 -14.08 -4.59 12.50
CA ASP A 8 -14.74 -5.49 11.56
C ASP A 8 -13.94 -5.65 10.24
N ALA A 9 -12.96 -6.57 10.24
CA ALA A 9 -12.23 -7.01 9.06
C ALA A 9 -13.16 -7.63 8.00
N SER A 10 -14.45 -7.80 8.33
CA SER A 10 -15.50 -8.36 7.49
C SER A 10 -16.17 -7.35 6.56
N ARG A 11 -15.89 -6.03 6.67
CA ARG A 11 -16.33 -5.10 5.64
C ARG A 11 -15.35 -5.12 4.48
N PRO A 12 -15.61 -5.91 3.42
CA PRO A 12 -14.79 -5.87 2.22
C PRO A 12 -14.87 -4.46 1.65
N LEU A 13 -13.70 -3.84 1.45
CA LEU A 13 -13.57 -2.69 0.57
C LEU A 13 -14.05 -3.14 -0.81
N GLY A 14 -15.32 -2.84 -1.15
CA GLY A 14 -15.98 -3.19 -2.39
C GLY A 14 -15.87 -4.68 -2.79
N ARG A 15 -16.97 -5.42 -2.81
CA ARG A 15 -17.00 -6.72 -3.49
C ARG A 15 -16.83 -6.46 -4.99
N ALA A 16 -15.63 -6.61 -5.50
CA ALA A 16 -15.41 -6.71 -6.93
C ALA A 16 -16.15 -7.97 -7.46
N HIS A 17 -16.64 -7.93 -8.68
CA HIS A 17 -17.38 -9.00 -9.36
C HIS A 17 -16.59 -10.31 -9.58
N TRP A 18 -15.36 -10.43 -9.07
CA TRP A 18 -14.47 -11.59 -9.21
C TRP A 18 -14.89 -12.86 -8.45
N SER A 19 -15.98 -12.76 -7.66
CA SER A 19 -16.47 -13.91 -6.88
C SER A 19 -17.01 -15.06 -7.72
N GLU A 20 -17.31 -14.85 -9.00
CA GLU A 20 -17.92 -15.87 -9.86
C GLU A 20 -16.90 -16.94 -10.34
N ASP A 21 -15.63 -16.55 -10.52
CA ASP A 21 -14.55 -17.45 -10.98
C ASP A 21 -13.92 -18.27 -9.85
N LEU A 22 -14.23 -17.96 -8.59
CA LEU A 22 -13.67 -18.64 -7.42
C LEU A 22 -14.63 -19.71 -6.90
N THR A 23 -14.09 -20.91 -6.65
CA THR A 23 -14.82 -21.97 -5.94
C THR A 23 -15.03 -21.59 -4.47
N ALA A 24 -15.94 -22.30 -3.77
CA ALA A 24 -16.09 -22.13 -2.33
C ALA A 24 -14.80 -22.47 -1.57
N HIS A 25 -14.03 -23.46 -2.04
CA HIS A 25 -12.72 -23.80 -1.50
C HIS A 25 -11.72 -22.65 -1.69
N ASP A 26 -11.62 -22.08 -2.89
CA ASP A 26 -10.73 -20.93 -3.16
C ASP A 26 -11.03 -19.76 -2.23
N ARG A 27 -12.31 -19.43 -2.02
CA ARG A 27 -12.71 -18.35 -1.11
C ARG A 27 -12.32 -18.60 0.34
N ALA A 28 -12.49 -19.82 0.82
CA ALA A 28 -12.09 -20.21 2.18
C ALA A 28 -10.56 -20.10 2.33
N VAL A 29 -9.80 -20.61 1.38
CA VAL A 29 -8.34 -20.55 1.40
C VAL A 29 -7.84 -19.10 1.30
N LEU A 30 -8.42 -18.26 0.45
CA LEU A 30 -8.06 -16.83 0.36
C LEU A 30 -8.32 -16.09 1.67
N HIS A 31 -9.42 -16.40 2.35
CA HIS A 31 -9.71 -15.83 3.67
C HIS A 31 -8.64 -16.23 4.71
N ASP A 32 -8.26 -17.53 4.73
CA ASP A 32 -7.22 -18.01 5.64
C ASP A 32 -5.84 -17.42 5.32
N LEU A 33 -5.53 -17.22 4.04
CA LEU A 33 -4.28 -16.59 3.62
C LEU A 33 -4.23 -15.09 3.96
N ASP A 34 -5.35 -14.37 3.85
CA ASP A 34 -5.46 -12.97 4.28
C ASP A 34 -5.27 -12.85 5.80
N ALA A 35 -5.87 -13.74 6.58
CA ALA A 35 -5.67 -13.80 8.03
C ALA A 35 -4.20 -14.11 8.39
N LEU A 36 -3.58 -15.06 7.71
CA LEU A 36 -2.16 -15.41 7.90
C LEU A 36 -1.24 -14.24 7.52
N LEU A 37 -1.56 -13.52 6.45
CA LEU A 37 -0.83 -12.31 6.05
C LEU A 37 -0.93 -11.23 7.13
N CYS A 38 -2.14 -10.96 7.63
CA CYS A 38 -2.37 -10.00 8.71
C CYS A 38 -1.55 -10.36 9.97
N GLU A 39 -1.61 -11.62 10.39
CA GLU A 39 -0.80 -12.16 11.49
C GLU A 39 0.70 -11.96 11.23
N THR A 40 1.17 -12.26 10.01
CA THR A 40 2.58 -12.14 9.63
C THR A 40 3.10 -10.72 9.82
N TYR A 41 2.35 -9.71 9.38
CA TYR A 41 2.76 -8.31 9.59
C TYR A 41 2.84 -7.89 11.06
N GLN A 42 2.17 -8.60 12.00
CA GLN A 42 2.22 -8.31 13.43
C GLN A 42 3.41 -8.97 14.16
N LEU A 43 4.27 -9.73 13.47
CA LEU A 43 5.37 -10.48 14.10
C LEU A 43 6.61 -9.63 14.41
N TRP A 44 6.67 -8.40 13.92
CA TRP A 44 7.73 -7.43 14.22
C TRP A 44 7.32 -6.51 15.36
N ASP A 45 8.25 -6.20 16.27
CA ASP A 45 7.98 -5.24 17.35
C ASP A 45 7.98 -3.80 16.83
N GLN A 46 8.71 -3.54 15.76
CA GLN A 46 8.71 -2.23 15.11
C GLN A 46 7.39 -2.04 14.33
N ASP A 47 6.81 -0.86 14.47
CA ASP A 47 5.65 -0.47 13.66
C ASP A 47 6.02 -0.13 12.22
N TRP A 48 7.25 0.29 11.95
CA TRP A 48 7.77 0.63 10.62
C TRP A 48 8.53 -0.56 10.03
N VAL A 49 7.95 -1.19 9.01
CA VAL A 49 8.49 -2.34 8.30
C VAL A 49 8.19 -2.22 6.80
N GLY A 50 9.08 -2.70 5.95
CA GLY A 50 8.87 -2.70 4.50
C GLY A 50 8.60 -1.29 3.92
N PHE A 51 9.30 -0.26 4.43
CA PHE A 51 9.18 1.16 4.02
C PHE A 51 7.87 1.85 4.34
N SER A 52 7.09 1.34 5.29
CA SER A 52 5.84 1.94 5.74
C SER A 52 5.45 1.40 7.11
N TRP A 53 4.36 1.91 7.65
CA TRP A 53 3.74 1.33 8.83
C TRP A 53 3.15 -0.05 8.49
N ARG A 54 3.35 -1.06 9.34
CA ARG A 54 2.93 -2.45 9.08
C ARG A 54 1.44 -2.59 8.76
N ASN A 55 0.56 -1.86 9.47
CA ASN A 55 -0.88 -1.90 9.19
C ASN A 55 -1.21 -1.26 7.84
N TYR A 56 -0.54 -0.16 7.47
CA TYR A 56 -0.70 0.46 6.16
C TYR A 56 -0.24 -0.47 5.03
N THR A 57 0.85 -1.22 5.24
CA THR A 57 1.37 -2.17 4.27
C THR A 57 0.41 -3.36 4.10
N TYR A 58 -0.19 -3.86 5.18
CA TYR A 58 -1.25 -4.85 5.07
C TYR A 58 -2.46 -4.33 4.27
N ASP A 59 -2.93 -3.12 4.57
CA ASP A 59 -4.01 -2.48 3.82
C ASP A 59 -3.64 -2.27 2.33
N HIS A 60 -2.36 -2.01 2.03
CA HIS A 60 -1.84 -1.90 0.66
C HIS A 60 -2.09 -3.21 -0.11
N VAL A 61 -1.77 -4.36 0.45
CA VAL A 61 -2.01 -5.66 -0.20
C VAL A 61 -3.47 -5.82 -0.60
N ARG A 62 -4.41 -5.46 0.27
CA ARG A 62 -5.85 -5.53 0.00
C ARG A 62 -6.29 -4.55 -1.10
N ARG A 63 -5.74 -3.33 -1.12
CA ARG A 63 -6.01 -2.36 -2.17
C ARG A 63 -5.44 -2.79 -3.52
N VAL A 64 -4.23 -3.35 -3.51
CA VAL A 64 -3.62 -3.93 -4.72
C VAL A 64 -4.46 -5.09 -5.25
N GLN A 65 -4.96 -5.98 -4.40
CA GLN A 65 -5.85 -7.06 -4.82
C GLN A 65 -7.11 -6.52 -5.52
N ASN A 66 -7.79 -5.54 -4.91
CA ASN A 66 -8.98 -4.93 -5.49
C ASN A 66 -8.69 -4.31 -6.87
N LEU A 67 -7.60 -3.57 -6.96
CA LEU A 67 -7.21 -2.89 -8.20
C LEU A 67 -6.77 -3.89 -9.27
N ALA A 68 -5.94 -4.88 -8.94
CA ALA A 68 -5.46 -5.89 -9.87
C ALA A 68 -6.61 -6.67 -10.51
N LEU A 69 -7.58 -7.10 -9.69
CA LEU A 69 -8.77 -7.81 -10.16
C LEU A 69 -9.67 -6.93 -11.04
N SER A 70 -9.79 -5.64 -10.69
CA SER A 70 -10.51 -4.66 -11.53
C SER A 70 -9.82 -4.48 -12.88
N LEU A 71 -8.48 -4.35 -12.91
CA LEU A 71 -7.72 -4.24 -14.16
C LEU A 71 -7.84 -5.52 -15.00
N ALA A 72 -7.71 -6.69 -14.39
CA ALA A 72 -7.83 -7.95 -15.09
C ALA A 72 -9.22 -8.15 -15.71
N ALA A 73 -10.28 -7.74 -15.02
CA ALA A 73 -11.64 -7.78 -15.57
C ALA A 73 -11.80 -6.87 -16.81
N GLU A 74 -11.17 -5.68 -16.80
CA GLU A 74 -11.19 -4.78 -17.97
C GLU A 74 -10.35 -5.31 -19.15
N GLU A 75 -9.25 -6.02 -18.87
CA GLU A 75 -8.30 -6.56 -19.87
C GLU A 75 -8.67 -7.98 -20.35
N GLY A 76 -9.66 -8.64 -19.74
CA GLY A 76 -10.06 -10.03 -20.06
C GLY A 76 -9.15 -11.10 -19.44
N GLY A 77 -8.48 -10.78 -18.32
CA GLY A 77 -7.62 -11.69 -17.58
C GLY A 77 -8.40 -12.63 -16.65
N GLN A 78 -7.71 -13.65 -16.14
CA GLN A 78 -8.28 -14.67 -15.25
C GLN A 78 -8.13 -14.27 -13.78
N ALA A 79 -9.24 -14.14 -13.06
CA ALA A 79 -9.24 -13.68 -11.68
C ALA A 79 -8.64 -14.67 -10.69
N ARG A 80 -8.77 -15.99 -10.92
CA ARG A 80 -8.47 -17.01 -9.91
C ARG A 80 -7.00 -16.97 -9.44
N ALA A 81 -6.03 -17.16 -10.33
CA ALA A 81 -4.61 -17.14 -9.97
C ALA A 81 -4.16 -15.75 -9.48
N LEU A 82 -4.69 -14.68 -10.09
CA LEU A 82 -4.40 -13.32 -9.71
C LEU A 82 -4.87 -12.99 -8.28
N ALA A 83 -6.04 -13.50 -7.85
CA ALA A 83 -6.53 -13.28 -6.48
C ALA A 83 -5.57 -13.84 -5.43
N PHE A 84 -5.03 -15.05 -5.66
CA PHE A 84 -4.03 -15.65 -4.77
C PHE A 84 -2.70 -14.92 -4.82
N ALA A 85 -2.22 -14.58 -6.01
CA ALA A 85 -0.98 -13.85 -6.18
C ALA A 85 -1.04 -12.47 -5.50
N ALA A 86 -2.14 -11.75 -5.65
CA ALA A 86 -2.31 -10.43 -5.07
C ALA A 86 -2.34 -10.44 -3.54
N VAL A 87 -2.93 -11.46 -2.88
CA VAL A 87 -2.85 -11.60 -1.41
C VAL A 87 -1.43 -11.92 -0.94
N LEU A 88 -0.67 -12.67 -1.73
CA LEU A 88 0.63 -13.22 -1.32
C LEU A 88 1.84 -12.43 -1.84
N HIS A 89 1.66 -11.42 -2.72
CA HIS A 89 2.78 -10.77 -3.41
C HIS A 89 3.80 -10.13 -2.46
N ASP A 90 3.33 -9.57 -1.36
CA ASP A 90 4.11 -8.87 -0.35
C ASP A 90 4.23 -9.64 0.99
N ILE A 91 3.92 -10.96 1.02
CA ILE A 91 3.87 -11.75 2.26
C ILE A 91 5.21 -11.78 3.03
N THR A 92 6.31 -11.55 2.35
CA THR A 92 7.66 -11.50 2.94
C THR A 92 8.24 -10.08 2.98
N LYS A 93 7.48 -9.05 2.61
CA LYS A 93 7.97 -7.67 2.55
C LYS A 93 8.44 -7.10 3.88
N SER A 94 7.86 -7.57 5.00
CA SER A 94 8.28 -7.14 6.34
C SER A 94 9.72 -7.53 6.70
N TYR A 95 10.32 -8.49 5.96
CA TYR A 95 11.75 -8.81 6.11
C TYR A 95 12.67 -7.76 5.48
N ASP A 96 12.15 -6.89 4.60
CA ASP A 96 12.90 -5.78 4.04
C ASP A 96 13.04 -4.67 5.08
N GLY A 97 14.25 -4.49 5.60
CA GLY A 97 14.62 -3.36 6.46
C GLY A 97 14.92 -2.10 5.64
N GLU A 98 15.74 -1.23 6.19
CA GLU A 98 16.17 -0.01 5.51
C GLU A 98 16.99 -0.32 4.25
N VAL A 99 16.91 0.58 3.27
CA VAL A 99 17.71 0.47 2.05
C VAL A 99 19.20 0.57 2.38
N GLU A 100 19.98 -0.39 1.92
CA GLU A 100 21.44 -0.34 2.05
C GLU A 100 21.99 0.85 1.25
N LEU A 101 22.79 1.68 1.92
CA LEU A 101 23.49 2.81 1.31
C LEU A 101 24.99 2.54 1.35
N ARG A 102 25.68 2.87 0.24
CA ARG A 102 27.13 2.94 0.15
C ARG A 102 27.50 4.31 -0.42
N ASP A 103 28.26 5.08 0.33
CA ASP A 103 28.64 6.46 -0.02
C ASP A 103 27.40 7.37 -0.33
N GLY A 104 26.31 7.17 0.45
CA GLY A 104 25.05 7.90 0.26
C GLY A 104 24.21 7.45 -0.94
N GLN A 105 24.67 6.49 -1.72
CA GLN A 105 23.93 5.92 -2.86
C GLN A 105 23.32 4.58 -2.50
N ARG A 106 22.16 4.29 -3.07
CA ARG A 106 21.48 3.00 -2.90
C ARG A 106 22.30 1.88 -3.52
N VAL A 107 22.50 0.81 -2.76
CA VAL A 107 23.11 -0.41 -3.28
C VAL A 107 22.10 -1.13 -4.16
N ILE A 108 22.51 -1.41 -5.40
CA ILE A 108 21.71 -2.15 -6.37
C ILE A 108 22.32 -3.53 -6.57
N ASP A 109 21.50 -4.57 -6.58
CA ASP A 109 21.91 -5.94 -6.82
C ASP A 109 22.18 -6.22 -8.32
N GLN A 110 22.60 -7.44 -8.61
CA GLN A 110 22.86 -7.88 -9.99
C GLN A 110 21.59 -7.90 -10.89
N GLN A 111 20.40 -7.82 -10.28
CA GLN A 111 19.11 -7.79 -10.97
C GLN A 111 18.59 -6.37 -11.19
N GLY A 112 19.33 -5.35 -10.72
CA GLY A 112 18.93 -3.95 -10.82
C GLY A 112 17.95 -3.51 -9.71
N LEU A 113 17.79 -4.31 -8.65
CA LEU A 113 16.91 -4.02 -7.52
C LEU A 113 17.70 -3.45 -6.34
N TRP A 114 17.05 -2.65 -5.51
CA TRP A 114 17.64 -2.13 -4.28
C TRP A 114 17.85 -3.25 -3.29
N ARG A 115 19.01 -3.25 -2.65
CA ARG A 115 19.27 -4.11 -1.51
C ARG A 115 18.75 -3.45 -0.25
N ASN A 116 18.10 -4.25 0.57
CA ASN A 116 17.59 -3.86 1.87
C ASN A 116 18.30 -4.68 2.95
N ALA A 117 18.51 -4.06 4.10
CA ALA A 117 18.97 -4.78 5.28
C ALA A 117 17.92 -5.84 5.65
N PHE A 118 18.38 -7.00 6.09
CA PHE A 118 17.48 -8.04 6.58
C PHE A 118 16.93 -7.66 7.95
N LEU A 119 15.61 -7.66 8.08
CA LEU A 119 14.90 -7.37 9.32
C LEU A 119 14.21 -8.63 9.85
N PRO A 120 14.77 -9.32 10.85
CA PRO A 120 14.16 -10.54 11.40
C PRO A 120 12.89 -10.22 12.21
N PRO A 121 11.90 -11.12 12.21
CA PRO A 121 10.71 -10.99 13.04
C PRO A 121 11.05 -11.28 14.52
N SER A 122 10.29 -10.69 15.45
CA SER A 122 10.42 -10.94 16.89
C SER A 122 9.66 -12.19 17.35
N ARG A 123 8.72 -12.66 16.54
CA ARG A 123 7.85 -13.82 16.79
C ARG A 123 7.75 -14.67 15.54
N THR A 124 7.19 -15.88 15.66
CA THR A 124 7.12 -16.85 14.58
C THR A 124 5.70 -17.30 14.28
N ASN A 125 5.43 -17.59 13.00
CA ASN A 125 4.22 -18.26 12.54
C ASN A 125 4.54 -19.25 11.39
N ALA A 126 3.54 -19.69 10.62
CA ALA A 126 3.75 -20.60 9.52
C ALA A 126 4.67 -19.99 8.43
N VAL A 127 4.50 -18.70 8.10
CA VAL A 127 5.32 -18.01 7.09
C VAL A 127 6.77 -17.92 7.50
N THR A 128 7.05 -17.52 8.75
CA THR A 128 8.44 -17.38 9.23
C THR A 128 9.15 -18.71 9.31
N ARG A 129 8.45 -19.80 9.72
CA ARG A 129 9.02 -21.17 9.71
C ARG A 129 9.36 -21.64 8.30
N LEU A 130 8.47 -21.38 7.31
CA LEU A 130 8.75 -21.67 5.90
C LEU A 130 9.93 -20.85 5.38
N TYR A 131 10.01 -19.56 5.75
CA TYR A 131 11.08 -18.66 5.34
C TYR A 131 12.45 -19.17 5.81
N GLU A 132 12.54 -19.60 7.07
CA GLU A 132 13.74 -20.22 7.64
C GLU A 132 14.06 -21.58 6.98
N MET A 133 13.08 -22.47 6.87
CA MET A 133 13.25 -23.80 6.28
C MET A 133 13.74 -23.76 4.82
N LEU A 134 13.26 -22.78 4.05
CA LEU A 134 13.65 -22.53 2.66
C LEU A 134 14.93 -21.69 2.53
N ASN A 135 15.53 -21.26 3.65
CA ASN A 135 16.75 -20.45 3.69
C ASN A 135 16.67 -19.16 2.84
N LEU A 136 15.61 -18.39 3.02
CA LEU A 136 15.28 -17.22 2.18
C LEU A 136 15.93 -15.90 2.64
N ALA A 137 16.72 -15.90 3.72
CA ALA A 137 17.38 -14.70 4.23
C ALA A 137 18.19 -13.98 3.13
N GLY A 138 17.94 -12.69 2.94
CA GLY A 138 18.58 -11.89 1.89
C GLY A 138 18.00 -12.07 0.49
N THR A 139 16.96 -12.91 0.33
CA THR A 139 16.21 -13.03 -0.94
C THR A 139 15.19 -11.90 -1.03
N VAL A 140 15.19 -11.18 -2.13
CA VAL A 140 14.21 -10.10 -2.40
C VAL A 140 12.77 -10.60 -2.30
N HIS A 141 11.88 -9.78 -1.73
CA HIS A 141 10.55 -10.23 -1.30
C HIS A 141 9.66 -10.81 -2.41
N HIS A 142 9.74 -10.37 -3.66
CA HIS A 142 8.96 -10.97 -4.75
C HIS A 142 9.40 -12.41 -5.09
N VAL A 143 10.68 -12.75 -4.91
CA VAL A 143 11.21 -14.10 -5.11
C VAL A 143 10.91 -14.96 -3.89
N SER A 144 11.21 -14.48 -2.68
CA SER A 144 10.89 -15.21 -1.45
C SER A 144 9.39 -15.37 -1.25
N GLY A 145 8.59 -14.35 -1.58
CA GLY A 145 7.12 -14.41 -1.56
C GLY A 145 6.56 -15.49 -2.49
N ALA A 146 7.09 -15.62 -3.71
CA ALA A 146 6.69 -16.67 -4.63
C ALA A 146 7.00 -18.07 -4.09
N GLN A 147 8.15 -18.28 -3.44
CA GLN A 147 8.51 -19.57 -2.83
C GLN A 147 7.63 -19.89 -1.61
N ILE A 148 7.34 -18.91 -0.77
CA ILE A 148 6.38 -19.08 0.33
C ILE A 148 4.98 -19.38 -0.20
N ALA A 149 4.53 -18.69 -1.24
CA ALA A 149 3.23 -18.95 -1.87
C ALA A 149 3.14 -20.39 -2.43
N ASP A 150 4.19 -20.88 -3.10
CA ASP A 150 4.24 -22.25 -3.58
C ASP A 150 4.07 -23.26 -2.44
N ALA A 151 4.81 -23.10 -1.35
CA ALA A 151 4.73 -24.00 -0.18
C ALA A 151 3.34 -23.95 0.47
N LEU A 152 2.80 -22.74 0.74
CA LEU A 152 1.48 -22.58 1.35
C LEU A 152 0.34 -23.18 0.51
N LEU A 153 0.42 -23.02 -0.80
CA LEU A 153 -0.58 -23.59 -1.73
C LEU A 153 -0.41 -25.09 -1.91
N ALA A 154 0.82 -25.61 -1.84
CA ALA A 154 1.08 -27.06 -1.86
C ALA A 154 0.43 -27.76 -0.66
N GLU A 155 0.59 -27.21 0.55
CA GLU A 155 -0.04 -27.71 1.78
C GLU A 155 -1.58 -27.74 1.68
N ARG A 156 -2.17 -26.86 0.84
CA ARG A 156 -3.62 -26.75 0.61
C ARG A 156 -4.11 -27.56 -0.61
N GLY A 157 -3.24 -28.39 -1.20
CA GLY A 157 -3.58 -29.32 -2.27
C GLY A 157 -3.72 -28.71 -3.67
N TYR A 158 -3.21 -27.49 -3.89
CA TYR A 158 -3.23 -26.88 -5.23
C TYR A 158 -2.22 -27.56 -6.17
N PRO A 159 -2.61 -27.80 -7.46
CA PRO A 159 -1.73 -28.43 -8.45
C PRO A 159 -0.47 -27.61 -8.72
N ALA A 160 0.65 -28.28 -9.02
CA ALA A 160 1.94 -27.62 -9.29
C ALA A 160 1.85 -26.57 -10.41
N THR A 161 1.06 -26.82 -11.46
CA THR A 161 0.85 -25.88 -12.56
C THR A 161 0.17 -24.58 -12.11
N PHE A 162 -0.84 -24.67 -11.23
CA PHE A 162 -1.49 -23.50 -10.66
C PHE A 162 -0.53 -22.72 -9.76
N ARG A 163 0.20 -23.42 -8.89
CA ARG A 163 1.19 -22.81 -7.98
C ARG A 163 2.30 -22.08 -8.74
N ALA A 164 2.81 -22.71 -9.81
CA ALA A 164 3.82 -22.10 -10.68
C ALA A 164 3.30 -20.81 -11.34
N HIS A 165 2.02 -20.80 -11.78
CA HIS A 165 1.41 -19.61 -12.36
C HIS A 165 1.22 -18.50 -11.31
N VAL A 166 0.75 -18.82 -10.10
CA VAL A 166 0.68 -17.84 -8.99
C VAL A 166 2.07 -17.28 -8.68
N GLY A 167 3.11 -18.13 -8.64
CA GLY A 167 4.50 -17.69 -8.42
C GLY A 167 5.02 -16.75 -9.52
N GLU A 168 4.72 -17.02 -10.79
CA GLU A 168 5.07 -16.16 -11.91
C GLU A 168 4.42 -14.77 -11.77
N ILE A 169 3.12 -14.73 -11.43
CA ILE A 169 2.40 -13.47 -11.20
C ILE A 169 3.04 -12.68 -10.05
N ILE A 170 3.38 -13.35 -8.93
CA ILE A 170 4.04 -12.70 -7.78
C ILE A 170 5.39 -12.12 -8.21
N VAL A 171 6.23 -12.88 -8.92
CA VAL A 171 7.53 -12.37 -9.38
C VAL A 171 7.36 -11.16 -10.29
N SER A 172 6.32 -11.15 -11.10
CA SER A 172 6.06 -10.07 -12.06
C SER A 172 5.76 -8.71 -11.40
N HIS A 173 5.29 -8.66 -10.14
CA HIS A 173 4.91 -7.36 -9.52
C HIS A 173 6.08 -6.37 -9.37
N LEU A 174 7.33 -6.86 -9.31
CA LEU A 174 8.53 -6.00 -9.35
C LEU A 174 9.34 -6.14 -10.64
N LYS A 175 9.22 -7.27 -11.33
CA LYS A 175 10.02 -7.60 -12.51
C LYS A 175 9.14 -8.06 -13.67
N VAL A 176 8.32 -7.14 -14.19
CA VAL A 176 7.52 -7.40 -15.38
C VAL A 176 8.41 -7.43 -16.63
N THR A 177 8.12 -8.38 -17.54
CA THR A 177 8.80 -8.54 -18.81
C THR A 177 7.78 -8.72 -19.94
N ALA A 178 8.22 -8.74 -21.19
CA ALA A 178 7.35 -9.04 -22.33
C ALA A 178 6.75 -10.45 -22.27
N ALA A 179 7.37 -11.38 -21.52
CA ALA A 179 6.89 -12.76 -21.34
C ALA A 179 5.96 -12.91 -20.13
N SER A 180 5.79 -11.87 -19.30
CA SER A 180 4.87 -11.93 -18.16
C SER A 180 3.43 -12.12 -18.62
N SER A 181 2.68 -12.96 -17.88
CA SER A 181 1.25 -13.17 -18.12
C SER A 181 0.45 -11.85 -18.04
N LEU A 182 -0.78 -11.87 -18.54
CA LEU A 182 -1.67 -10.71 -18.41
C LEU A 182 -1.94 -10.40 -16.94
N GLU A 183 -2.15 -11.43 -16.14
CA GLU A 183 -2.35 -11.35 -14.69
C GLU A 183 -1.13 -10.74 -13.99
N GLY A 184 0.08 -11.16 -14.35
CA GLY A 184 1.33 -10.60 -13.84
C GLY A 184 1.49 -9.11 -14.18
N ARG A 185 1.11 -8.70 -15.39
CA ARG A 185 1.09 -7.29 -15.80
C ARG A 185 0.03 -6.50 -15.05
N CYS A 186 -1.17 -7.06 -14.82
CA CYS A 186 -2.21 -6.42 -14.02
C CYS A 186 -1.76 -6.23 -12.55
N LEU A 187 -1.07 -7.22 -11.97
CA LEU A 187 -0.54 -7.10 -10.60
C LEU A 187 0.55 -6.02 -10.52
N TYR A 188 1.49 -5.99 -11.47
CA TYR A 188 2.52 -4.94 -11.57
C TYR A 188 1.91 -3.54 -11.65
N ASP A 189 0.93 -3.35 -12.52
CA ASP A 189 0.26 -2.06 -12.69
C ASP A 189 -0.50 -1.67 -11.41
N ALA A 190 -1.21 -2.60 -10.79
CA ALA A 190 -1.97 -2.36 -9.56
C ALA A 190 -1.06 -1.98 -8.39
N ASP A 191 0.04 -2.73 -8.19
CA ASP A 191 1.02 -2.43 -7.14
C ASP A 191 1.69 -1.07 -7.38
N THR A 192 2.15 -0.82 -8.60
CA THR A 192 2.76 0.47 -8.97
C THR A 192 1.80 1.65 -8.78
N ILE A 193 0.53 1.49 -9.16
CA ILE A 193 -0.49 2.53 -8.99
C ILE A 193 -0.73 2.77 -7.50
N ASP A 194 -1.04 1.73 -6.71
CA ASP A 194 -1.37 1.90 -5.29
C ASP A 194 -0.20 2.48 -4.48
N ALA A 195 1.03 2.01 -4.74
CA ALA A 195 2.22 2.48 -4.04
C ALA A 195 2.64 3.92 -4.43
N ASN A 196 2.30 4.38 -5.65
CA ASN A 196 2.90 5.60 -6.20
C ASN A 196 1.92 6.63 -6.73
N ILE A 197 0.68 6.27 -7.08
CA ILE A 197 -0.25 7.13 -7.82
C ILE A 197 -1.61 7.12 -7.14
N GLY A 198 -2.14 8.29 -6.83
CA GLY A 198 -3.46 8.43 -6.23
C GLY A 198 -3.44 8.86 -4.78
N LEU A 199 -4.62 8.91 -4.17
CA LEU A 199 -4.82 9.40 -2.81
C LEU A 199 -4.24 8.45 -1.75
N PRO A 200 -4.33 7.11 -1.85
CA PRO A 200 -3.60 6.22 -0.93
C PRO A 200 -2.09 6.46 -0.96
N ALA A 201 -1.51 6.66 -2.15
CA ALA A 201 -0.08 6.99 -2.29
C ALA A 201 0.26 8.37 -1.68
N LEU A 202 -0.66 9.34 -1.70
CA LEU A 202 -0.50 10.62 -1.01
C LEU A 202 -0.40 10.40 0.51
N TYR A 203 -1.27 9.59 1.11
CA TYR A 203 -1.19 9.23 2.52
C TYR A 203 0.14 8.58 2.88
N ARG A 204 0.59 7.62 2.05
CA ARG A 204 1.91 7.01 2.23
C ARG A 204 3.05 8.03 2.14
N ASN A 205 2.98 8.98 1.23
CA ASN A 205 3.97 10.06 1.11
C ASN A 205 4.02 10.93 2.37
N VAL A 206 2.86 11.24 2.95
CA VAL A 206 2.76 11.94 4.24
C VAL A 206 3.46 11.15 5.33
N GLN A 207 3.19 9.84 5.46
CA GLN A 207 3.83 8.96 6.44
C GLN A 207 5.35 8.97 6.32
N ILE A 208 5.88 8.73 5.10
CA ILE A 208 7.32 8.70 4.84
C ILE A 208 7.96 10.05 5.21
N SER A 209 7.30 11.14 4.88
CA SER A 209 7.81 12.48 5.15
C SER A 209 7.87 12.78 6.65
N LEU A 210 6.84 12.38 7.39
CA LEU A 210 6.79 12.58 8.84
C LEU A 210 7.73 11.64 9.59
N HIS A 211 7.85 10.39 9.16
CA HIS A 211 8.82 9.45 9.74
C HIS A 211 10.26 9.98 9.61
N ARG A 212 10.63 10.52 8.44
CA ARG A 212 11.94 11.16 8.25
C ARG A 212 12.12 12.39 9.12
N LEU A 213 11.07 13.17 9.30
CA LEU A 213 11.11 14.32 10.19
C LEU A 213 11.31 13.88 11.66
N GLU A 214 10.62 12.85 12.11
CA GLU A 214 10.80 12.26 13.45
C GLU A 214 12.23 11.76 13.66
N GLN A 215 12.81 11.08 12.66
CA GLN A 215 14.23 10.64 12.72
C GLN A 215 15.17 11.85 12.87
N GLN A 216 14.98 12.93 12.12
CA GLN A 216 15.79 14.15 12.23
C GLN A 216 15.67 14.80 13.62
N TYR A 217 14.50 14.78 14.25
CA TYR A 217 14.31 15.27 15.61
C TYR A 217 15.03 14.37 16.62
N ALA A 218 14.90 13.05 16.48
CA ALA A 218 15.57 12.08 17.33
C ALA A 218 17.12 12.20 17.26
N GLU A 219 17.67 12.40 16.06
CA GLU A 219 19.11 12.64 15.84
C GLU A 219 19.62 13.89 16.57
N ARG A 220 18.76 14.90 16.78
CA ARG A 220 19.04 16.13 17.54
C ARG A 220 18.77 15.99 19.04
N GLY A 221 18.41 14.79 19.52
CA GLY A 221 18.05 14.52 20.91
C GLY A 221 16.70 15.11 21.34
N THR A 222 15.81 15.40 20.41
CA THR A 222 14.47 15.96 20.66
C THR A 222 13.40 15.06 20.04
N ALA A 223 12.13 15.25 20.43
CA ALA A 223 10.99 14.57 19.85
C ALA A 223 10.14 15.55 19.03
N LEU A 224 9.63 15.06 17.90
CA LEU A 224 8.59 15.79 17.16
C LEU A 224 7.28 15.77 17.96
N ASP A 225 6.66 16.96 18.13
CA ASP A 225 5.36 17.07 18.77
C ASP A 225 4.33 16.15 18.06
N PRO A 226 3.64 15.27 18.78
CA PRO A 226 2.60 14.41 18.19
C PRO A 226 1.53 15.18 17.41
N ASP A 227 1.09 16.32 17.92
CA ASP A 227 0.07 17.16 17.31
C ASP A 227 0.65 18.19 16.32
N LEU A 228 1.99 18.18 16.15
CA LEU A 228 2.75 19.11 15.32
C LEU A 228 2.69 20.59 15.77
N GLY A 229 1.90 20.91 16.80
CA GLY A 229 1.85 22.21 17.46
C GLY A 229 1.88 23.42 16.50
N ASP A 230 2.71 24.40 16.82
CA ASP A 230 2.86 25.62 16.01
C ASP A 230 3.47 25.37 14.62
N GLN A 231 4.08 24.21 14.39
CA GLN A 231 4.69 23.86 13.11
C GLN A 231 3.67 23.36 12.07
N LEU A 232 2.44 23.01 12.49
CA LEU A 232 1.46 22.36 11.63
C LEU A 232 1.14 23.16 10.37
N HIS A 233 0.88 24.47 10.52
CA HIS A 233 0.54 25.34 9.38
C HIS A 233 1.68 25.40 8.36
N ASP A 234 2.90 25.69 8.82
CA ASP A 234 4.07 25.81 7.95
C ASP A 234 4.42 24.48 7.28
N LEU A 235 4.26 23.38 8.00
CA LEU A 235 4.49 22.05 7.48
C LEU A 235 3.48 21.69 6.37
N VAL A 236 2.19 21.93 6.60
CA VAL A 236 1.13 21.73 5.61
C VAL A 236 1.35 22.62 4.39
N ARG A 237 1.64 23.90 4.60
CA ARG A 237 1.95 24.85 3.51
C ARG A 237 3.12 24.37 2.66
N ASN A 238 4.22 23.98 3.28
CA ASN A 238 5.40 23.44 2.58
C ASN A 238 5.05 22.20 1.76
N TYR A 239 4.31 21.26 2.32
CA TYR A 239 3.91 20.06 1.60
C TYR A 239 2.99 20.38 0.43
N VAL A 240 1.92 21.10 0.65
CA VAL A 240 0.87 21.37 -0.34
C VAL A 240 1.36 22.30 -1.44
N CYS A 241 2.12 23.34 -1.12
CA CYS A 241 2.53 24.36 -2.08
C CYS A 241 3.82 24.00 -2.82
N GLU A 242 4.76 23.27 -2.17
CA GLU A 242 6.10 23.06 -2.71
C GLU A 242 6.36 21.58 -3.05
N ARG A 243 6.21 20.67 -2.08
CA ARG A 243 6.66 19.29 -2.23
C ARG A 243 5.73 18.44 -3.07
N TRP A 244 4.44 18.47 -2.79
CA TRP A 244 3.48 17.61 -3.46
C TRP A 244 3.25 17.95 -4.93
N PRO A 245 3.23 19.19 -5.40
CA PRO A 245 3.20 19.48 -6.83
C PRO A 245 4.35 18.86 -7.61
N ALA A 246 5.58 18.99 -7.08
CA ALA A 246 6.76 18.36 -7.68
C ALA A 246 6.68 16.82 -7.64
N TRP A 247 6.19 16.25 -6.54
CA TRP A 247 5.98 14.81 -6.40
C TRP A 247 4.95 14.29 -7.42
N VAL A 248 3.81 14.97 -7.61
CA VAL A 248 2.78 14.58 -8.61
C VAL A 248 3.33 14.65 -10.03
N ALA A 249 4.07 15.72 -10.37
CA ALA A 249 4.72 15.85 -11.67
C ALA A 249 5.72 14.70 -11.92
N GLY A 250 6.49 14.31 -10.88
CA GLY A 250 7.35 13.14 -10.92
C GLY A 250 6.57 11.84 -11.18
N LYS A 251 5.40 11.65 -10.54
CA LYS A 251 4.57 10.45 -10.74
C LYS A 251 4.04 10.34 -12.17
N GLN A 252 3.60 11.43 -12.76
CA GLN A 252 3.20 11.47 -14.16
C GLN A 252 4.32 11.01 -15.09
N ARG A 253 5.52 11.54 -14.90
CA ARG A 253 6.68 11.27 -15.76
C ARG A 253 7.23 9.85 -15.55
N ASP A 254 7.38 9.44 -14.29
CA ASP A 254 8.20 8.28 -13.95
C ASP A 254 7.39 6.98 -13.83
N PHE A 255 6.08 7.05 -13.63
CA PHE A 255 5.24 5.87 -13.39
C PHE A 255 4.15 5.64 -14.44
N VAL A 256 3.41 6.65 -14.89
CA VAL A 256 2.33 6.45 -15.86
C VAL A 256 2.86 5.83 -17.17
N ALA A 257 4.04 6.25 -17.62
CA ALA A 257 4.66 5.71 -18.82
C ALA A 257 5.10 4.23 -18.69
N ARG A 258 5.21 3.71 -17.47
CA ARG A 258 5.63 2.32 -17.19
C ARG A 258 4.47 1.33 -17.13
N MET A 259 3.22 1.80 -17.15
CA MET A 259 2.06 0.92 -17.12
C MET A 259 2.07 -0.01 -18.33
N THR A 260 1.85 -1.28 -18.06
CA THR A 260 2.01 -2.39 -19.01
C THR A 260 0.70 -2.82 -19.65
N THR A 261 -0.44 -2.46 -19.04
CA THR A 261 -1.79 -2.69 -19.56
C THR A 261 -2.45 -1.38 -19.97
N GLU A 262 -3.46 -1.46 -20.84
CA GLU A 262 -4.20 -0.26 -21.25
C GLU A 262 -5.09 0.25 -20.12
N ALA A 263 -5.78 -0.64 -19.41
CA ALA A 263 -6.57 -0.30 -18.23
C ALA A 263 -5.70 0.32 -17.12
N GLY A 264 -4.52 -0.24 -16.85
CA GLY A 264 -3.56 0.31 -15.90
C GLY A 264 -3.14 1.74 -16.26
N ARG A 265 -2.79 1.97 -17.53
CA ARG A 265 -2.42 3.31 -18.00
C ARG A 265 -3.55 4.32 -17.86
N ARG A 266 -4.78 3.97 -18.27
CA ARG A 266 -5.95 4.83 -18.09
C ARG A 266 -6.19 5.14 -16.62
N ARG A 267 -6.14 4.12 -15.76
CA ARG A 267 -6.37 4.26 -14.30
C ARG A 267 -5.30 5.14 -13.65
N ALA A 268 -4.04 4.93 -13.97
CA ALA A 268 -2.92 5.75 -13.49
C ALA A 268 -3.08 7.22 -13.91
N GLN A 269 -3.41 7.48 -15.16
CA GLN A 269 -3.64 8.84 -15.69
C GLN A 269 -4.76 9.55 -14.93
N VAL A 270 -5.92 8.89 -14.77
CA VAL A 270 -7.08 9.47 -14.07
C VAL A 270 -6.74 9.78 -12.60
N ARG A 271 -5.97 8.90 -11.92
CA ARG A 271 -5.55 9.13 -10.53
C ARG A 271 -4.55 10.30 -10.40
N VAL A 272 -3.60 10.44 -11.31
CA VAL A 272 -2.69 11.60 -11.32
C VAL A 272 -3.44 12.91 -11.55
N GLU A 273 -4.37 12.95 -12.51
CA GLU A 273 -5.20 14.14 -12.74
C GLU A 273 -6.08 14.49 -11.52
N ARG A 274 -6.62 13.48 -10.85
CA ARG A 274 -7.36 13.67 -9.59
C ARG A 274 -6.48 14.25 -8.50
N LEU A 275 -5.27 13.72 -8.32
CA LEU A 275 -4.28 14.29 -7.39
C LEU A 275 -4.03 15.75 -7.70
N GLY A 276 -3.83 16.12 -8.95
CA GLY A 276 -3.64 17.52 -9.36
C GLY A 276 -4.82 18.41 -8.94
N ARG A 277 -6.06 17.96 -9.17
CA ARG A 277 -7.28 18.68 -8.75
C ARG A 277 -7.39 18.80 -7.23
N VAL A 278 -7.13 17.71 -6.51
CA VAL A 278 -7.14 17.70 -5.03
C VAL A 278 -6.11 18.68 -4.47
N LEU A 279 -4.90 18.68 -5.01
CA LEU A 279 -3.86 19.62 -4.58
C LEU A 279 -4.20 21.08 -4.89
N ALA A 280 -4.86 21.36 -6.00
CA ALA A 280 -5.31 22.71 -6.32
C ALA A 280 -6.33 23.23 -5.28
N VAL A 281 -7.26 22.35 -4.83
CA VAL A 281 -8.19 22.69 -3.75
C VAL A 281 -7.42 22.95 -2.44
N MET A 282 -6.55 22.02 -2.04
CA MET A 282 -5.77 22.16 -0.79
C MET A 282 -4.89 23.42 -0.77
N ARG A 283 -4.32 23.81 -1.92
CA ARG A 283 -3.53 25.05 -2.02
C ARG A 283 -4.38 26.29 -1.74
N ALA A 284 -5.61 26.34 -2.26
CA ALA A 284 -6.52 27.44 -1.92
C ALA A 284 -6.93 27.40 -0.44
N GLU A 285 -7.06 26.22 0.15
CA GLU A 285 -7.41 26.04 1.57
C GLU A 285 -6.29 26.48 2.53
N VAL A 286 -5.03 26.49 2.11
CA VAL A 286 -3.92 26.99 2.94
C VAL A 286 -4.12 28.47 3.30
N GLU A 287 -4.72 29.27 2.43
CA GLU A 287 -4.99 30.69 2.68
C GLU A 287 -6.11 30.93 3.73
N VAL A 288 -6.94 29.90 3.98
CA VAL A 288 -8.02 29.90 4.98
C VAL A 288 -7.85 28.74 5.95
N PHE A 289 -6.62 28.50 6.37
CA PHE A 289 -6.17 27.31 7.07
C PHE A 289 -7.02 26.94 8.28
N ASP A 290 -7.38 27.91 9.13
CA ASP A 290 -8.14 27.63 10.36
C ASP A 290 -9.53 27.05 10.11
N VAL A 291 -10.18 27.42 9.03
CA VAL A 291 -11.45 26.83 8.59
C VAL A 291 -11.20 25.49 7.91
N ALA A 292 -10.25 25.44 6.98
CA ALA A 292 -9.98 24.29 6.16
C ALA A 292 -9.45 23.07 6.95
N ARG A 293 -8.68 23.30 8.03
CA ARG A 293 -8.21 22.24 8.93
C ARG A 293 -9.33 21.53 9.70
N VAL A 294 -10.53 22.07 9.68
CA VAL A 294 -11.71 21.49 10.35
C VAL A 294 -12.67 20.85 9.36
N THR A 295 -12.93 21.44 8.20
CA THR A 295 -13.98 21.02 7.28
C THR A 295 -13.54 20.85 5.82
N GLY A 296 -12.33 21.28 5.47
CA GLY A 296 -11.77 21.24 4.11
C GLY A 296 -11.14 19.90 3.74
N TYR A 297 -10.57 19.83 2.56
CA TYR A 297 -9.76 18.68 2.10
C TYR A 297 -8.50 18.51 2.97
N LEU A 298 -7.99 19.59 3.57
CA LEU A 298 -6.86 19.52 4.50
C LEU A 298 -7.21 18.77 5.78
N ALA A 299 -8.45 18.81 6.26
CA ALA A 299 -8.85 18.23 7.53
C ALA A 299 -8.54 16.74 7.67
N PRO A 300 -8.92 15.84 6.74
CA PRO A 300 -8.55 14.43 6.80
C PRO A 300 -7.04 14.19 6.69
N VAL A 301 -6.33 14.99 5.92
CA VAL A 301 -4.87 14.86 5.78
C VAL A 301 -4.16 15.25 7.08
N ILE A 302 -4.57 16.34 7.71
CA ILE A 302 -4.04 16.81 9.01
C ILE A 302 -4.34 15.78 10.09
N TYR A 303 -5.57 15.25 10.14
CA TYR A 303 -5.91 14.16 11.04
C TYR A 303 -4.94 12.98 10.90
N PHE A 304 -4.67 12.56 9.67
CA PHE A 304 -3.75 11.47 9.40
C PHE A 304 -2.29 11.82 9.79
N MET A 305 -1.85 13.05 9.62
CA MET A 305 -0.54 13.52 10.07
C MET A 305 -0.38 13.42 11.59
N GLN A 306 -1.44 13.70 12.35
CA GLN A 306 -1.47 13.66 13.81
C GLN A 306 -1.65 12.25 14.38
N HIS A 307 -2.27 11.32 13.63
CA HIS A 307 -2.55 9.94 14.04
C HIS A 307 -1.62 8.92 13.37
N ARG A 308 -0.38 9.31 13.08
CA ARG A 308 0.60 8.57 12.28
C ARG A 308 1.23 7.34 12.95
N ARG A 309 0.89 7.01 14.19
CA ARG A 309 1.44 5.86 14.91
C ARG A 309 0.79 4.56 14.43
N ASN A 310 1.51 3.82 13.58
CA ASN A 310 1.03 2.57 12.99
C ASN A 310 -0.40 2.66 12.41
N PRO A 311 -0.69 3.65 11.54
CA PRO A 311 -2.02 3.86 11.02
C PRO A 311 -2.43 2.72 10.09
N SER A 312 -3.74 2.46 10.07
CA SER A 312 -4.39 1.68 9.02
C SER A 312 -5.27 2.61 8.23
N LEU A 313 -5.04 2.73 6.92
CA LEU A 313 -5.87 3.60 6.08
C LEU A 313 -7.34 3.15 6.08
N SER A 314 -7.58 1.84 6.10
CA SER A 314 -8.93 1.26 6.14
C SER A 314 -9.68 1.61 7.44
N ALA A 315 -8.99 1.46 8.59
CA ALA A 315 -9.57 1.82 9.89
C ALA A 315 -9.76 3.34 10.03
N ASP A 316 -8.79 4.12 9.55
CA ASP A 316 -8.87 5.58 9.58
C ASP A 316 -10.02 6.09 8.71
N LEU A 317 -10.25 5.53 7.52
CA LEU A 317 -11.39 5.91 6.67
C LEU A 317 -12.74 5.71 7.39
N ALA A 318 -12.91 4.63 8.14
CA ALA A 318 -14.14 4.41 8.91
C ALA A 318 -14.36 5.50 9.99
N VAL A 319 -13.28 5.95 10.65
CA VAL A 319 -13.34 7.06 11.61
C VAL A 319 -13.61 8.39 10.90
N LEU A 320 -12.93 8.64 9.76
CA LEU A 320 -13.05 9.89 9.03
C LEU A 320 -14.46 10.12 8.47
N GLU A 321 -15.14 9.06 8.04
CA GLU A 321 -16.53 9.13 7.56
C GLU A 321 -17.53 9.58 8.61
N THR A 322 -17.34 9.13 9.84
CA THR A 322 -18.19 9.55 10.97
C THR A 322 -17.82 10.94 11.48
N ARG A 323 -16.53 11.33 11.38
CA ARG A 323 -16.02 12.60 11.86
C ARG A 323 -16.44 13.77 10.97
N TRP A 324 -16.53 13.54 9.66
CA TRP A 324 -16.94 14.56 8.70
C TRP A 324 -18.15 14.09 7.89
N PRO A 325 -19.35 14.20 8.48
CA PRO A 325 -20.57 13.87 7.75
C PRO A 325 -20.83 14.88 6.60
N GLN A 326 -21.43 14.39 5.54
CA GLN A 326 -21.67 15.15 4.30
C GLN A 326 -22.39 16.49 4.53
N ASP A 327 -23.34 16.53 5.47
CA ASP A 327 -24.16 17.71 5.72
C ASP A 327 -23.40 18.84 6.44
N SER A 328 -22.40 18.52 7.27
CA SER A 328 -21.68 19.49 8.10
C SER A 328 -20.27 19.82 7.58
N ALA A 329 -19.66 18.91 6.83
CA ALA A 329 -18.30 19.07 6.28
C ALA A 329 -18.19 18.49 4.87
N PRO A 330 -18.93 19.00 3.88
CA PRO A 330 -19.04 18.39 2.55
C PRO A 330 -17.68 18.27 1.82
N ALA A 331 -16.76 19.19 2.03
CA ALA A 331 -15.44 19.11 1.40
C ALA A 331 -14.59 17.97 1.98
N ALA A 332 -14.48 17.88 3.31
CA ALA A 332 -13.77 16.79 3.97
C ALA A 332 -14.42 15.42 3.65
N ALA A 333 -15.75 15.33 3.71
CA ALA A 333 -16.48 14.12 3.35
C ALA A 333 -16.21 13.70 1.89
N ARG A 334 -16.21 14.65 0.97
CA ARG A 334 -15.88 14.40 -0.45
C ARG A 334 -14.46 13.87 -0.63
N PHE A 335 -13.49 14.42 0.08
CA PHE A 335 -12.13 13.92 0.03
C PHE A 335 -12.04 12.47 0.55
N VAL A 336 -12.66 12.17 1.70
CA VAL A 336 -12.71 10.82 2.27
C VAL A 336 -13.35 9.81 1.31
N GLU A 337 -14.46 10.20 0.67
CA GLU A 337 -15.13 9.39 -0.35
C GLU A 337 -14.20 9.08 -1.54
N LEU A 338 -13.43 10.05 -2.03
CA LEU A 338 -12.46 9.82 -3.11
C LEU A 338 -11.38 8.82 -2.70
N VAL A 339 -10.83 8.95 -1.48
CA VAL A 339 -9.83 7.99 -0.94
C VAL A 339 -10.42 6.58 -0.85
N ARG A 340 -11.66 6.45 -0.35
CA ARG A 340 -12.35 5.17 -0.26
C ARG A 340 -12.52 4.52 -1.64
N ARG A 341 -13.00 5.27 -2.62
CA ARG A 341 -13.23 4.74 -3.98
C ARG A 341 -11.95 4.31 -4.66
N GLU A 342 -10.85 5.04 -4.47
CA GLU A 342 -9.53 4.61 -4.96
C GLU A 342 -9.06 3.34 -4.24
N SER A 343 -9.25 3.26 -2.93
CA SER A 343 -8.89 2.09 -2.12
C SER A 343 -9.68 0.83 -2.50
N ALA A 344 -10.93 1.01 -2.94
CA ALA A 344 -11.77 -0.08 -3.43
C ALA A 344 -11.45 -0.51 -4.88
N GLY A 345 -10.51 0.14 -5.57
CA GLY A 345 -10.25 -0.10 -6.98
C GLY A 345 -11.37 0.35 -7.92
N ALA A 346 -12.34 1.12 -7.42
CA ALA A 346 -13.51 1.55 -8.18
C ALA A 346 -13.24 2.73 -9.13
N ILE A 347 -12.19 3.51 -8.87
CA ILE A 347 -11.79 4.67 -9.69
C ILE A 347 -10.28 4.80 -9.78
#